data_83d0e6f7af71879c2637a74f7dd68747
#
_entry.id   83d0e6f7af71879c2637a74f7dd68747
#
_cell.length_a   1.000
_cell.length_b   1.000
_cell.length_c   1.000
_cell.angle_alpha   90.00
_cell.angle_beta   90.00
_cell.angle_gamma   90.00
#
_symmetry.space_group_name_H-M   'P 1'
#
loop_
_entity.id
_entity.type
_entity.pdbx_description
1 polymer ?
#
loop_
_entity_poly.entity_id
_entity_poly.type
_entity_poly.pdbx_seq_one_letter_code
_entity_poly.pdbx_strand_id
1 'polypeptide(L)'
;DYITNTKPSGYRSYHIIIKYPLMTAEGYKEVLAEIQIRTLAMNFWATAEHSLKYKHNGMLPKELQNRLIRSAEAAFRLDMEMGTIRDDIMDAQRIDERRENLVISIIDNIKRLYISDKIEDANALDNEFIKAMEGGDLMKMEDFNDRLMEKLESV
;
A
#
# COMPACT_ATOMS: atom_id res chain seq x y z
N ASP A 1 -15.66 -15.58 7.29
CA ASP A 1 -15.31 -14.47 6.39
C ASP A 1 -16.59 -13.79 5.90
N TYR A 2 -16.80 -12.55 6.35
CA TYR A 2 -17.91 -11.70 5.93
C TYR A 2 -17.47 -10.59 4.97
N ILE A 3 -16.26 -10.66 4.42
CA ILE A 3 -15.78 -9.75 3.38
C ILE A 3 -16.33 -10.20 2.04
N THR A 4 -16.12 -11.48 1.70
CA THR A 4 -16.66 -12.11 0.49
C THR A 4 -18.13 -12.50 0.63
N ASN A 5 -18.54 -12.99 1.83
CA ASN A 5 -19.90 -13.39 2.15
C ASN A 5 -20.58 -12.33 3.05
N THR A 6 -20.82 -11.15 2.49
CA THR A 6 -21.43 -10.02 3.21
C THR A 6 -22.78 -10.40 3.83
N LYS A 7 -23.01 -10.02 5.08
CA LYS A 7 -24.34 -10.19 5.71
C LYS A 7 -25.40 -9.34 5.01
N PRO A 8 -26.67 -9.73 5.04
CA PRO A 8 -27.77 -8.96 4.45
C PRO A 8 -27.84 -7.50 4.98
N SER A 9 -27.30 -7.22 6.16
CA SER A 9 -27.20 -5.88 6.73
C SER A 9 -26.12 -5.00 6.09
N GLY A 10 -25.25 -5.56 5.24
CA GLY A 10 -24.06 -4.88 4.71
C GLY A 10 -22.82 -5.02 5.60
N TYR A 11 -22.91 -5.74 6.72
CA TYR A 11 -21.77 -5.95 7.62
C TYR A 11 -20.65 -6.74 6.96
N ARG A 12 -19.42 -6.22 7.07
CA ARG A 12 -18.18 -6.83 6.57
C ARG A 12 -17.15 -6.90 7.68
N SER A 13 -16.55 -8.09 7.86
CA SER A 13 -15.50 -8.33 8.85
C SER A 13 -14.83 -9.66 8.55
N TYR A 14 -13.56 -9.77 8.85
CA TYR A 14 -12.86 -11.05 8.89
C TYR A 14 -12.83 -11.55 10.33
N HIS A 15 -13.34 -12.76 10.59
CA HIS A 15 -13.42 -13.36 11.92
C HIS A 15 -12.45 -14.53 11.99
N ILE A 16 -11.58 -14.52 13.00
CA ILE A 16 -10.66 -15.59 13.34
C ILE A 16 -11.07 -16.15 14.69
N ILE A 17 -11.36 -17.43 14.76
CA ILE A 17 -11.63 -18.12 16.03
C ILE A 17 -10.36 -18.84 16.42
N ILE A 18 -9.83 -18.54 17.60
CA ILE A 18 -8.65 -19.18 18.16
C ILE A 18 -9.01 -19.91 19.46
N LYS A 19 -8.30 -21.00 19.73
CA LYS A 19 -8.30 -21.66 21.04
C LYS A 19 -7.16 -21.06 21.85
N TYR A 20 -7.49 -20.40 22.93
CA TYR A 20 -6.51 -19.75 23.80
C TYR A 20 -6.38 -20.53 25.12
N PRO A 21 -5.18 -21.02 25.45
CA PRO A 21 -4.95 -21.69 26.70
C PRO A 21 -4.89 -20.69 27.86
N LEU A 22 -5.71 -20.88 28.86
CA LEU A 22 -5.79 -20.05 30.03
C LEU A 22 -5.58 -20.85 31.30
N MET A 23 -4.68 -20.39 32.19
CA MET A 23 -4.55 -20.94 33.54
C MET A 23 -5.61 -20.27 34.43
N THR A 24 -6.50 -21.07 35.00
CA THR A 24 -7.52 -20.62 35.92
C THR A 24 -7.26 -21.17 37.34
N ALA A 25 -7.99 -20.71 38.35
CA ALA A 25 -7.90 -21.23 39.70
C ALA A 25 -8.28 -22.75 39.77
N GLU A 26 -9.03 -23.24 38.80
CA GLU A 26 -9.44 -24.65 38.65
C GLU A 26 -8.52 -25.47 37.76
N GLY A 27 -7.40 -24.91 37.32
CA GLY A 27 -6.42 -25.53 36.40
C GLY A 27 -6.47 -24.97 34.99
N TYR A 28 -5.85 -25.70 34.06
CA TYR A 28 -5.69 -25.31 32.66
C TYR A 28 -7.00 -25.50 31.88
N LYS A 29 -7.47 -24.45 31.20
CA LYS A 29 -8.67 -24.50 30.34
C LYS A 29 -8.37 -23.88 28.98
N GLU A 30 -8.90 -24.47 27.91
CA GLU A 30 -8.95 -23.83 26.58
C GLU A 30 -10.23 -23.02 26.45
N VAL A 31 -10.10 -21.75 26.12
CA VAL A 31 -11.23 -20.87 25.81
C VAL A 31 -11.19 -20.48 24.33
N LEU A 32 -12.39 -20.40 23.73
CA LEU A 32 -12.52 -19.86 22.38
C LEU A 32 -12.51 -18.32 22.45
N ALA A 33 -11.62 -17.71 21.66
CA ALA A 33 -11.58 -16.26 21.49
C ALA A 33 -11.84 -15.93 20.01
N GLU A 34 -12.67 -14.93 19.76
CA GLU A 34 -12.93 -14.41 18.42
C GLU A 34 -12.21 -13.10 18.21
N ILE A 35 -11.34 -13.07 17.20
CA ILE A 35 -10.66 -11.87 16.73
C ILE A 35 -11.42 -11.37 15.50
N GLN A 36 -11.88 -10.11 15.57
CA GLN A 36 -12.58 -9.46 14.47
C GLN A 36 -11.69 -8.40 13.83
N ILE A 37 -11.35 -8.60 12.55
CA ILE A 37 -10.54 -7.66 11.77
C ILE A 37 -11.47 -6.86 10.87
N ARG A 38 -11.42 -5.54 11.00
CA ARG A 38 -12.24 -4.58 10.26
C ARG A 38 -11.42 -3.38 9.87
N THR A 39 -11.83 -2.71 8.81
CA THR A 39 -11.37 -1.35 8.54
C THR A 39 -11.96 -0.36 9.55
N LEU A 40 -11.38 0.83 9.63
CA LEU A 40 -11.88 1.87 10.53
C LEU A 40 -13.32 2.30 10.17
N ALA A 41 -13.63 2.43 8.87
CA ALA A 41 -14.95 2.81 8.39
C ALA A 41 -15.99 1.72 8.71
N MET A 42 -15.67 0.45 8.50
CA MET A 42 -16.56 -0.65 8.85
C MET A 42 -16.72 -0.84 10.36
N ASN A 43 -15.69 -0.56 11.16
CA ASN A 43 -15.80 -0.59 12.61
C ASN A 43 -16.72 0.51 13.12
N PHE A 44 -16.59 1.73 12.61
CA PHE A 44 -17.50 2.84 12.92
C PHE A 44 -18.95 2.47 12.56
N TRP A 45 -19.17 2.00 11.33
CA TRP A 45 -20.52 1.59 10.89
C TRP A 45 -21.10 0.49 11.75
N ALA A 46 -20.35 -0.57 12.05
CA ALA A 46 -20.82 -1.70 12.85
C ALA A 46 -21.19 -1.30 14.27
N THR A 47 -20.41 -0.39 14.87
CA THR A 47 -20.70 0.16 16.22
C THR A 47 -21.99 0.99 16.23
N ALA A 48 -22.17 1.83 15.21
CA ALA A 48 -23.39 2.64 15.07
C ALA A 48 -24.62 1.75 14.82
N GLU A 49 -24.52 0.78 13.91
CA GLU A 49 -25.59 -0.17 13.62
C GLU A 49 -26.02 -0.97 14.83
N HIS A 50 -25.06 -1.49 15.60
CA HIS A 50 -25.32 -2.23 16.82
C HIS A 50 -26.04 -1.35 17.87
N SER A 51 -25.57 -0.11 18.07
CA SER A 51 -26.18 0.85 18.99
C SER A 51 -27.62 1.19 18.63
N LEU A 52 -27.89 1.40 17.32
CA LEU A 52 -29.23 1.70 16.82
C LEU A 52 -30.18 0.50 16.98
N LYS A 53 -29.74 -0.71 16.67
CA LYS A 53 -30.52 -1.93 16.88
C LYS A 53 -30.84 -2.17 18.35
N TYR A 54 -29.87 -1.95 19.24
CA TYR A 54 -30.07 -2.11 20.68
C TYR A 54 -31.16 -1.16 21.20
N LYS A 55 -31.11 0.12 20.80
CA LYS A 55 -32.12 1.14 21.22
C LYS A 55 -33.54 0.84 20.72
N HIS A 56 -33.66 0.08 19.63
CA HIS A 56 -34.97 -0.28 19.05
C HIS A 56 -35.37 -1.74 19.30
N ASN A 57 -34.82 -2.39 20.34
CA ASN A 57 -35.11 -3.78 20.70
C ASN A 57 -34.99 -4.77 19.52
N GLY A 58 -34.06 -4.50 18.59
CA GLY A 58 -33.82 -5.34 17.42
C GLY A 58 -34.77 -5.12 16.23
N MET A 59 -35.85 -4.36 16.40
CA MET A 59 -36.86 -4.14 15.36
C MET A 59 -36.74 -2.73 14.75
N LEU A 60 -35.88 -2.61 13.72
CA LEU A 60 -35.77 -1.38 12.95
C LEU A 60 -36.81 -1.36 11.80
N PRO A 61 -37.49 -0.23 11.55
CA PRO A 61 -38.33 -0.06 10.36
C PRO A 61 -37.55 -0.35 9.08
N LYS A 62 -38.22 -0.95 8.11
CA LYS A 62 -37.60 -1.42 6.85
C LYS A 62 -36.87 -0.30 6.11
N GLU A 63 -37.37 0.92 6.17
CA GLU A 63 -36.74 2.09 5.57
C GLU A 63 -35.38 2.41 6.25
N LEU A 64 -35.30 2.33 7.57
CA LEU A 64 -34.05 2.54 8.32
C LEU A 64 -33.05 1.41 8.07
N GLN A 65 -33.53 0.17 7.94
CA GLN A 65 -32.67 -0.95 7.53
C GLN A 65 -32.03 -0.70 6.15
N ASN A 66 -32.81 -0.25 5.17
CA ASN A 66 -32.31 0.08 3.84
C ASN A 66 -31.30 1.24 3.87
N ARG A 67 -31.51 2.23 4.75
CA ARG A 67 -30.55 3.33 4.93
C ARG A 67 -29.25 2.84 5.54
N LEU A 68 -29.29 1.92 6.51
CA LEU A 68 -28.11 1.30 7.09
C LEU A 68 -27.31 0.47 6.06
N ILE A 69 -28.00 -0.29 5.19
CA ILE A 69 -27.35 -1.01 4.11
C ILE A 69 -26.63 -0.04 3.16
N ARG A 70 -27.28 1.05 2.75
CA ARG A 70 -26.64 2.08 1.90
C ARG A 70 -25.44 2.74 2.56
N SER A 71 -25.49 2.96 3.87
CA SER A 71 -24.34 3.52 4.61
C SER A 71 -23.19 2.51 4.75
N ALA A 72 -23.48 1.21 4.86
CA ALA A 72 -22.44 0.16 4.81
C ALA A 72 -21.73 0.13 3.44
N GLU A 73 -22.51 0.26 2.35
CA GLU A 73 -21.95 0.35 0.99
C GLU A 73 -21.10 1.62 0.80
N ALA A 74 -21.48 2.75 1.39
CA ALA A 74 -20.69 3.97 1.36
C ALA A 74 -19.37 3.80 2.13
N ALA A 75 -19.39 3.17 3.31
CA ALA A 75 -18.21 2.86 4.08
C ALA A 75 -17.26 1.93 3.31
N PHE A 76 -17.79 0.90 2.66
CA PHE A 76 -17.00 0.00 1.84
C PHE A 76 -16.35 0.69 0.63
N ARG A 77 -17.09 1.56 -0.06
CA ARG A 77 -16.52 2.35 -1.18
C ARG A 77 -15.42 3.30 -0.71
N LEU A 78 -15.58 3.91 0.47
CA LEU A 78 -14.53 4.73 1.06
C LEU A 78 -13.26 3.90 1.33
N ASP A 79 -13.40 2.70 1.89
CA ASP A 79 -12.27 1.80 2.14
C ASP A 79 -11.54 1.41 0.84
N MET A 80 -12.30 1.10 -0.22
CA MET A 80 -11.74 0.78 -1.54
C MET A 80 -10.96 1.95 -2.13
N GLU A 81 -11.53 3.15 -2.08
CA GLU A 81 -10.87 4.37 -2.59
C GLU A 81 -9.59 4.69 -1.82
N MET A 82 -9.63 4.60 -0.49
CA MET A 82 -8.44 4.80 0.34
C MET A 82 -7.36 3.75 0.07
N GLY A 83 -7.77 2.52 -0.26
CA GLY A 83 -6.86 1.47 -0.70
C GLY A 83 -6.15 1.83 -2.00
N THR A 84 -6.91 2.28 -3.01
CA THR A 84 -6.37 2.72 -4.30
C THR A 84 -5.40 3.89 -4.15
N ILE A 85 -5.80 4.93 -3.39
CA ILE A 85 -4.94 6.09 -3.12
C ILE A 85 -3.61 5.67 -2.46
N ARG A 86 -3.68 4.74 -1.49
CA ARG A 86 -2.47 4.22 -0.85
C ARG A 86 -1.55 3.54 -1.86
N ASP A 87 -2.12 2.69 -2.72
CA ASP A 87 -1.35 1.95 -3.71
C ASP A 87 -0.72 2.90 -4.74
N ASP A 88 -1.44 3.92 -5.20
CA ASP A 88 -0.92 4.98 -6.07
C ASP A 88 0.24 5.75 -5.43
N ILE A 89 0.12 6.09 -4.14
CA ILE A 89 1.20 6.76 -3.39
C ILE A 89 2.44 5.86 -3.29
N MET A 90 2.25 4.57 -3.00
CA MET A 90 3.37 3.63 -2.90
C MET A 90 4.05 3.41 -4.25
N ASP A 91 3.29 3.41 -5.35
CA ASP A 91 3.85 3.31 -6.70
C ASP A 91 4.64 4.58 -7.06
N ALA A 92 4.13 5.76 -6.74
CA ALA A 92 4.86 7.01 -6.92
C ALA A 92 6.18 7.03 -6.12
N GLN A 93 6.14 6.61 -4.86
CA GLN A 93 7.35 6.52 -4.01
C GLN A 93 8.39 5.55 -4.59
N ARG A 94 7.98 4.39 -5.11
CA ARG A 94 8.90 3.43 -5.77
C ARG A 94 9.57 4.03 -7.01
N ILE A 95 8.84 4.84 -7.79
CA ILE A 95 9.39 5.53 -8.95
C ILE A 95 10.44 6.55 -8.52
N ASP A 96 10.16 7.33 -7.46
CA ASP A 96 11.09 8.33 -6.94
C ASP A 96 12.36 7.68 -6.35
N GLU A 97 12.22 6.62 -5.55
CA GLU A 97 13.36 5.85 -5.02
C GLU A 97 14.22 5.27 -6.15
N ARG A 98 13.58 4.72 -7.20
CA ARG A 98 14.31 4.20 -8.37
C ARG A 98 15.08 5.30 -9.08
N ARG A 99 14.49 6.49 -9.22
CA ARG A 99 15.15 7.65 -9.83
C ARG A 99 16.36 8.10 -9.01
N GLU A 100 16.22 8.22 -7.67
CA GLU A 100 17.30 8.60 -6.79
C GLU A 100 18.48 7.61 -6.85
N ASN A 101 18.19 6.31 -6.77
CA ASN A 101 19.21 5.27 -6.89
C ASN A 101 19.93 5.31 -8.24
N LEU A 102 19.20 5.57 -9.30
CA LEU A 102 19.76 5.68 -10.65
C LEU A 102 20.66 6.90 -10.79
N VAL A 103 20.29 8.07 -10.23
CA VAL A 103 21.14 9.25 -10.19
C VAL A 103 22.45 8.97 -9.45
N ILE A 104 22.37 8.29 -8.29
CA ILE A 104 23.55 7.90 -7.51
C ILE A 104 24.47 6.99 -8.33
N SER A 105 23.88 5.98 -9.01
CA SER A 105 24.62 5.05 -9.87
C SER A 105 25.32 5.77 -11.03
N ILE A 106 24.63 6.67 -11.70
CA ILE A 106 25.18 7.47 -12.80
C ILE A 106 26.37 8.29 -12.33
N ILE A 107 26.21 9.01 -11.20
CA ILE A 107 27.28 9.84 -10.65
C ILE A 107 28.49 8.99 -10.26
N ASP A 108 28.27 7.79 -9.69
CA ASP A 108 29.37 6.88 -9.33
C ASP A 108 30.08 6.34 -10.58
N ASN A 109 29.33 5.94 -11.60
CA ASN A 109 29.90 5.46 -12.86
C ASN A 109 30.68 6.56 -13.59
N ILE A 110 30.20 7.81 -13.59
CA ILE A 110 30.95 8.95 -14.13
C ILE A 110 32.28 9.13 -13.35
N LYS A 111 32.25 9.12 -12.02
CA LYS A 111 33.48 9.24 -11.21
C LYS A 111 34.48 8.10 -11.52
N ARG A 112 33.99 6.87 -11.68
CA ARG A 112 34.84 5.72 -12.02
C ARG A 112 35.49 5.89 -13.39
N LEU A 113 34.75 6.42 -14.38
CA LEU A 113 35.33 6.74 -15.70
C LEU A 113 36.43 7.80 -15.62
N TYR A 114 36.24 8.87 -14.81
CA TYR A 114 37.27 9.88 -14.55
C TYR A 114 38.53 9.28 -13.91
N ILE A 115 38.38 8.41 -12.90
CA ILE A 115 39.51 7.79 -12.21
C ILE A 115 40.26 6.82 -13.12
N SER A 116 39.57 6.13 -14.03
CA SER A 116 40.17 5.14 -14.95
C SER A 116 40.75 5.77 -16.23
N ASP A 117 40.70 7.09 -16.36
CA ASP A 117 41.14 7.85 -17.56
C ASP A 117 40.51 7.37 -18.88
N LYS A 118 39.27 6.88 -18.79
CA LYS A 118 38.48 6.37 -19.91
C LYS A 118 37.58 7.42 -20.58
N ILE A 119 37.79 8.69 -20.27
CA ILE A 119 37.01 9.78 -20.83
C ILE A 119 37.80 10.43 -21.95
N GLU A 120 37.33 10.24 -23.20
CA GLU A 120 37.91 10.86 -24.38
C GLU A 120 37.50 12.33 -24.51
N ASP A 121 36.27 12.67 -24.15
CA ASP A 121 35.71 14.03 -24.18
C ASP A 121 34.77 14.28 -22.98
N ALA A 122 35.27 15.04 -22.01
CA ALA A 122 34.54 15.40 -20.80
C ALA A 122 33.31 16.29 -21.12
N ASN A 123 33.43 17.22 -22.09
CA ASN A 123 32.32 18.08 -22.47
C ASN A 123 31.17 17.31 -23.14
N ALA A 124 31.49 16.29 -23.94
CA ALA A 124 30.48 15.43 -24.53
C ALA A 124 29.73 14.63 -23.47
N LEU A 125 30.46 14.10 -22.48
CA LEU A 125 29.87 13.35 -21.36
C LEU A 125 28.93 14.23 -20.50
N ASP A 126 29.36 15.46 -20.18
CA ASP A 126 28.53 16.41 -19.42
C ASP A 126 27.24 16.78 -20.19
N ASN A 127 27.33 16.97 -21.51
CA ASN A 127 26.16 17.24 -22.34
C ASN A 127 25.20 16.04 -22.43
N GLU A 128 25.71 14.82 -22.49
CA GLU A 128 24.91 13.60 -22.45
C GLU A 128 24.23 13.45 -21.09
N PHE A 129 24.93 13.71 -19.99
CA PHE A 129 24.37 13.70 -18.63
C PHE A 129 23.21 14.70 -18.48
N ILE A 130 23.40 15.94 -18.91
CA ILE A 130 22.34 16.97 -18.85
C ILE A 130 21.11 16.51 -19.63
N LYS A 131 21.29 15.98 -20.85
CA LYS A 131 20.19 15.48 -21.68
C LYS A 131 19.45 14.27 -21.05
N ALA A 132 20.19 13.37 -20.42
CA ALA A 132 19.63 12.22 -19.75
C ALA A 132 18.80 12.61 -18.52
N MET A 133 19.24 13.66 -17.79
CA MET A 133 18.54 14.18 -16.60
C MET A 133 17.35 15.09 -16.97
N GLU A 134 17.29 15.59 -18.20
CA GLU A 134 16.27 16.54 -18.63
C GLU A 134 14.86 15.88 -18.60
N GLY A 135 13.93 16.50 -17.87
CA GLY A 135 12.56 16.00 -17.74
C GLY A 135 12.37 14.81 -16.78
N GLY A 136 13.44 14.26 -16.17
CA GLY A 136 13.36 13.17 -15.20
C GLY A 136 12.83 11.84 -15.77
N ASP A 137 13.01 11.60 -17.06
CA ASP A 137 12.62 10.39 -17.77
C ASP A 137 13.52 9.22 -17.38
N LEU A 138 12.97 8.27 -16.60
CA LEU A 138 13.70 7.10 -16.11
C LEU A 138 14.34 6.29 -17.22
N MET A 139 13.66 6.10 -18.36
CA MET A 139 14.16 5.31 -19.47
C MET A 139 15.43 5.94 -20.08
N LYS A 140 15.46 7.27 -20.22
CA LYS A 140 16.66 7.99 -20.70
C LYS A 140 17.82 7.90 -19.72
N MET A 141 17.50 7.98 -18.43
CA MET A 141 18.50 7.87 -17.37
C MET A 141 19.09 6.45 -17.31
N GLU A 142 18.25 5.41 -17.45
CA GLU A 142 18.68 4.01 -17.51
C GLU A 142 19.58 3.76 -18.73
N ASP A 143 19.13 4.17 -19.91
CA ASP A 143 19.92 4.03 -21.16
C ASP A 143 21.29 4.75 -21.05
N PHE A 144 21.32 5.92 -20.42
CA PHE A 144 22.57 6.62 -20.18
C PHE A 144 23.47 5.85 -19.18
N ASN A 145 22.90 5.33 -18.08
CA ASN A 145 23.65 4.56 -17.09
C ASN A 145 24.24 3.28 -17.70
N ASP A 146 23.47 2.59 -18.53
CA ASP A 146 23.93 1.36 -19.22
C ASP A 146 25.11 1.64 -20.16
N ARG A 147 25.07 2.74 -20.92
CA ARG A 147 26.19 3.17 -21.75
C ARG A 147 27.45 3.52 -20.93
N LEU A 148 27.29 4.11 -19.72
CA LEU A 148 28.42 4.35 -18.83
C LEU A 148 29.03 3.03 -18.33
N MET A 149 28.20 2.05 -18.01
CA MET A 149 28.66 0.73 -17.57
C MET A 149 29.40 0.00 -18.70
N GLU A 150 28.90 0.02 -19.94
CA GLU A 150 29.57 -0.55 -21.11
C GLU A 150 30.97 0.06 -21.33
N LYS A 151 31.09 1.40 -21.18
CA LYS A 151 32.39 2.08 -21.27
C LYS A 151 33.35 1.67 -20.14
N LEU A 152 32.84 1.40 -18.94
CA LEU A 152 33.66 0.92 -17.82
C LEU A 152 34.16 -0.52 -18.04
N GLU A 153 33.33 -1.38 -18.65
CA GLU A 153 33.64 -2.80 -18.91
C GLU A 153 34.53 -3.01 -20.17
N SER A 154 34.50 -2.08 -21.11
CA SER A 154 35.37 -2.15 -22.30
C SER A 154 36.83 -2.01 -21.88
N VAL A 155 37.56 -3.14 -21.97
CA VAL A 155 38.99 -3.26 -21.68
C VAL A 155 39.80 -2.94 -22.91
#